data_03b9ec607722dc380320012d8a8d86fb
#
_entry.id   03b9ec607722dc380320012d8a8d86fb
#
_cell.length_a   1.000
_cell.length_b   1.000
_cell.length_c   1.000
_cell.angle_alpha   90.00
_cell.angle_beta   90.00
_cell.angle_gamma   90.00
#
_symmetry.space_group_name_H-M   'P 1'
#
loop_
_entity.id
_entity.type
_entity.pdbx_description
1 polymer ?
#
loop_
_entity_poly.entity_id
_entity_poly.type
_entity_poly.pdbx_seq_one_letter_code
_entity_poly.pdbx_strand_id
1 'polypeptide(L)'
;LMPYYRPSPDGSRMIFGGRALNLADRPQNYAADLHRLMTRIFPQLRDTPLSHAWSGTVAYTFDHAPHIGRLAEGPMTGVYYSMGYCGSGVGRASWFGRKAALKMLGDAEGSTPLDGLAFATRPLYSGRPWFLPAILRWHSLLDRCGL
;
A
#
# COMPACT_ATOMS: atom_id res chain seq x y z
N LEU A 1 -4.38 -0.19 13.93
CA LEU A 1 -5.03 -0.08 12.60
C LEU A 1 -5.30 1.38 12.30
N MET A 2 -4.82 1.90 11.17
CA MET A 2 -5.18 3.25 10.71
C MET A 2 -6.28 3.12 9.65
N PRO A 3 -7.55 3.35 9.98
CA PRO A 3 -8.61 3.43 9.00
C PRO A 3 -8.50 4.74 8.21
N TYR A 4 -8.94 4.72 6.97
CA TYR A 4 -9.13 5.90 6.14
C TYR A 4 -10.52 5.87 5.54
N TYR A 5 -11.10 7.04 5.36
CA TYR A 5 -12.44 7.15 4.83
C TYR A 5 -12.64 8.47 4.10
N ARG A 6 -13.55 8.46 3.15
CA ARG A 6 -13.98 9.65 2.42
C ARG A 6 -15.39 9.46 1.88
N PRO A 7 -16.16 10.52 1.68
CA PRO A 7 -17.39 10.42 0.90
C PRO A 7 -17.09 10.17 -0.58
N SER A 8 -18.07 9.61 -1.28
CA SER A 8 -18.09 9.64 -2.75
C SER A 8 -18.25 11.09 -3.26
N PRO A 9 -17.89 11.38 -4.53
CA PRO A 9 -17.99 12.73 -5.07
C PRO A 9 -19.40 13.33 -4.98
N ASP A 10 -20.44 12.50 -5.05
CA ASP A 10 -21.84 12.87 -4.93
C ASP A 10 -22.35 12.89 -3.47
N GLY A 11 -21.52 12.53 -2.51
CA GLY A 11 -21.87 12.46 -1.09
C GLY A 11 -22.83 11.33 -0.70
N SER A 12 -23.28 10.50 -1.65
CA SER A 12 -24.28 9.46 -1.41
C SER A 12 -23.74 8.21 -0.72
N ARG A 13 -22.42 8.01 -0.71
CA ARG A 13 -21.74 6.83 -0.19
C ARG A 13 -20.53 7.20 0.65
N MET A 14 -20.18 6.33 1.59
CA MET A 14 -18.90 6.37 2.29
C MET A 14 -17.99 5.29 1.74
N ILE A 15 -16.77 5.66 1.38
CA ILE A 15 -15.68 4.73 1.11
C ILE A 15 -14.89 4.62 2.40
N PHE A 16 -14.81 3.40 2.94
CA PHE A 16 -14.11 3.13 4.19
C PHE A 16 -13.11 2.00 3.95
N GLY A 17 -11.88 2.23 4.32
CA GLY A 17 -10.80 1.27 4.12
C GLY A 17 -9.87 1.20 5.32
N GLY A 18 -9.08 0.14 5.33
CA GLY A 18 -8.09 -0.08 6.36
C GLY A 18 -7.21 -1.27 6.01
N ARG A 19 -6.18 -1.51 6.82
CA ARG A 19 -5.36 -2.70 6.66
C ARG A 19 -6.18 -3.92 7.05
N ALA A 20 -6.36 -4.86 6.12
CA ALA A 20 -6.89 -6.16 6.43
C ALA A 20 -5.84 -6.97 7.21
N LEU A 21 -6.19 -7.42 8.39
CA LEU A 21 -5.34 -8.31 9.22
C LEU A 21 -5.41 -9.76 8.74
N ASN A 22 -6.45 -10.08 7.99
CA ASN A 22 -6.67 -11.41 7.45
C ASN A 22 -6.08 -11.48 6.05
N LEU A 23 -5.10 -12.35 5.84
CA LEU A 23 -4.47 -12.60 4.54
C LEU A 23 -5.36 -13.42 3.59
N ALA A 24 -6.67 -13.51 3.88
CA ALA A 24 -7.63 -14.18 3.03
C ALA A 24 -7.79 -13.43 1.70
N ASP A 25 -7.69 -14.15 0.61
CA ASP A 25 -7.74 -13.60 -0.75
C ASP A 25 -9.12 -13.04 -1.16
N ARG A 26 -10.14 -13.20 -0.32
CA ARG A 26 -11.52 -12.80 -0.63
C ARG A 26 -11.93 -11.56 0.14
N PRO A 27 -12.31 -10.47 -0.54
CA PRO A 27 -12.76 -9.22 0.09
C PRO A 27 -13.87 -9.42 1.12
N GLN A 28 -14.76 -10.38 0.90
CA GLN A 28 -15.88 -10.68 1.80
C GLN A 28 -15.43 -11.07 3.21
N ASN A 29 -14.25 -11.69 3.34
CA ASN A 29 -13.75 -12.19 4.62
C ASN A 29 -13.34 -11.07 5.58
N TYR A 30 -13.00 -9.87 5.08
CA TYR A 30 -12.64 -8.72 5.92
C TYR A 30 -13.63 -7.56 5.83
N ALA A 31 -14.64 -7.66 4.95
CA ALA A 31 -15.70 -6.66 4.88
C ALA A 31 -16.42 -6.50 6.22
N ALA A 32 -16.71 -7.62 6.89
CA ALA A 32 -17.34 -7.63 8.22
C ALA A 32 -16.46 -6.96 9.29
N ASP A 33 -15.15 -7.15 9.25
CA ASP A 33 -14.22 -6.52 10.20
C ASP A 33 -14.10 -5.02 9.95
N LEU A 34 -14.04 -4.60 8.69
CA LEU A 34 -14.05 -3.19 8.32
C LEU A 34 -15.38 -2.52 8.67
N HIS A 35 -16.51 -3.20 8.46
CA HIS A 35 -17.82 -2.70 8.85
C HIS A 35 -17.92 -2.51 10.37
N ARG A 36 -17.44 -3.49 11.15
CA ARG A 36 -17.38 -3.39 12.62
C ARG A 36 -16.52 -2.22 13.07
N LEU A 37 -15.37 -1.98 12.40
CA LEU A 37 -14.50 -0.84 12.69
C LEU A 37 -15.19 0.48 12.31
N MET A 38 -15.82 0.54 11.15
CA MET A 38 -16.56 1.68 10.67
C MET A 38 -17.68 2.08 11.66
N THR A 39 -18.46 1.13 12.13
CA THR A 39 -19.58 1.38 13.05
C THR A 39 -19.16 1.75 14.47
N ARG A 40 -17.91 1.48 14.86
CA ARG A 40 -17.32 2.03 16.08
C ARG A 40 -17.02 3.52 15.95
N ILE A 41 -16.60 3.97 14.77
CA ILE A 41 -16.26 5.37 14.50
C ILE A 41 -17.52 6.16 14.13
N PHE A 42 -18.41 5.53 13.38
CA PHE A 42 -19.68 6.10 12.88
C PHE A 42 -20.86 5.20 13.27
N PRO A 43 -21.34 5.25 14.53
CA PRO A 43 -22.44 4.40 15.00
C PRO A 43 -23.72 4.52 14.18
N GLN A 44 -23.98 5.69 13.59
CA GLN A 44 -25.12 5.97 12.73
C GLN A 44 -25.15 5.16 11.43
N LEU A 45 -24.02 4.56 11.04
CA LEU A 45 -23.92 3.73 9.83
C LEU A 45 -24.10 2.23 10.10
N ARG A 46 -24.53 1.84 11.31
CA ARG A 46 -24.65 0.43 11.72
C ARG A 46 -25.52 -0.38 10.76
N ASP A 47 -26.64 0.18 10.35
CA ASP A 47 -27.64 -0.48 9.52
C ASP A 47 -27.50 -0.15 8.04
N THR A 48 -26.41 0.56 7.67
CA THR A 48 -26.15 0.91 6.28
C THR A 48 -25.59 -0.32 5.53
N PRO A 49 -26.22 -0.71 4.41
CA PRO A 49 -25.77 -1.87 3.65
C PRO A 49 -24.43 -1.62 2.97
N LEU A 50 -23.59 -2.65 2.93
CA LEU A 50 -22.37 -2.64 2.14
C LEU A 50 -22.69 -2.95 0.68
N SER A 51 -22.47 -1.99 -0.20
CA SER A 51 -22.74 -2.16 -1.62
C SER A 51 -21.58 -2.84 -2.36
N HIS A 52 -20.33 -2.59 -1.95
CA HIS A 52 -19.13 -3.12 -2.59
C HIS A 52 -18.06 -3.41 -1.55
N ALA A 53 -17.26 -4.44 -1.81
CA ALA A 53 -16.03 -4.72 -1.07
C ALA A 53 -14.94 -5.13 -2.05
N TRP A 54 -13.75 -4.57 -1.92
CA TRP A 54 -12.59 -4.91 -2.74
C TRP A 54 -11.32 -4.84 -1.91
N SER A 55 -10.25 -5.41 -2.44
CA SER A 55 -8.92 -5.34 -1.86
C SER A 55 -7.88 -4.98 -2.92
N GLY A 56 -6.75 -4.53 -2.47
CA GLY A 56 -5.58 -4.28 -3.29
C GLY A 56 -4.30 -4.63 -2.55
N THR A 57 -3.28 -5.01 -3.29
CA THR A 57 -1.96 -5.28 -2.75
C THR A 57 -1.16 -4.00 -2.73
N VAL A 58 -0.51 -3.73 -1.60
CA VAL A 58 0.41 -2.62 -1.44
C VAL A 58 1.84 -3.17 -1.39
N ALA A 59 2.71 -2.63 -2.22
CA ALA A 59 4.13 -2.94 -2.19
C ALA A 59 4.82 -2.12 -1.09
N TYR A 60 5.39 -2.81 -0.11
CA TYR A 60 6.25 -2.23 0.91
C TYR A 60 7.71 -2.62 0.64
N THR A 61 8.59 -1.65 0.72
CA THR A 61 10.04 -1.84 0.73
C THR A 61 10.55 -1.93 2.18
N PHE A 62 11.67 -2.59 2.41
CA PHE A 62 12.22 -2.72 3.78
C PHE A 62 12.76 -1.41 4.34
N ASP A 63 13.09 -0.46 3.49
CA ASP A 63 13.56 0.89 3.84
C ASP A 63 12.43 1.93 3.88
N HIS A 64 11.19 1.50 3.58
CA HIS A 64 10.01 2.36 3.48
C HIS A 64 10.16 3.52 2.49
N ALA A 65 11.11 3.44 1.56
CA ALA A 65 11.37 4.43 0.53
C ALA A 65 10.84 4.00 -0.84
N PRO A 66 10.31 4.91 -1.65
CA PRO A 66 10.07 4.64 -3.07
C PRO A 66 11.39 4.44 -3.81
N HIS A 67 11.37 3.55 -4.79
CA HIS A 67 12.50 3.30 -5.67
C HIS A 67 12.15 3.70 -7.10
N ILE A 68 13.06 4.41 -7.74
CA ILE A 68 12.97 4.83 -9.14
C ILE A 68 14.31 4.59 -9.83
N GLY A 69 14.29 4.06 -11.03
CA GLY A 69 15.53 3.81 -11.77
C GLY A 69 15.32 3.04 -13.05
N ARG A 70 16.43 2.51 -13.56
CA ARG A 70 16.49 1.63 -14.71
C ARG A 70 17.23 0.35 -14.33
N LEU A 71 16.73 -0.79 -14.74
CA LEU A 71 17.41 -2.06 -14.53
C LEU A 71 18.67 -2.12 -15.41
N ALA A 72 19.82 -2.26 -14.78
CA ALA A 72 21.12 -2.32 -15.45
C ALA A 72 21.46 -3.71 -15.97
N GLU A 73 20.95 -4.76 -15.32
CA GLU A 73 21.31 -6.15 -15.56
C GLU A 73 20.06 -7.06 -15.54
N GLY A 74 20.25 -8.30 -16.01
CA GLY A 74 19.23 -9.35 -16.02
C GLY A 74 18.29 -9.31 -17.23
N PRO A 75 17.28 -10.17 -17.23
CA PRO A 75 16.38 -10.38 -18.40
C PRO A 75 15.52 -9.15 -18.72
N MET A 76 15.38 -8.21 -17.79
CA MET A 76 14.63 -6.96 -17.98
C MET A 76 15.57 -5.74 -18.05
N THR A 77 16.81 -5.92 -18.46
CA THR A 77 17.76 -4.80 -18.66
C THR A 77 17.14 -3.72 -19.53
N GLY A 78 17.27 -2.47 -19.08
CA GLY A 78 16.75 -1.31 -19.78
C GLY A 78 15.32 -0.90 -19.38
N VAL A 79 14.60 -1.75 -18.64
CA VAL A 79 13.27 -1.39 -18.13
C VAL A 79 13.40 -0.31 -17.04
N TYR A 80 12.64 0.75 -17.18
CA TYR A 80 12.51 1.76 -16.14
C TYR A 80 11.43 1.36 -15.14
N TYR A 81 11.64 1.68 -13.89
CA TYR A 81 10.72 1.34 -12.82
C TYR A 81 10.50 2.53 -11.87
N SER A 82 9.33 2.51 -11.25
CA SER A 82 8.99 3.38 -10.11
C SER A 82 8.00 2.62 -9.24
N MET A 83 8.39 2.28 -8.02
CA MET A 83 7.62 1.38 -7.15
C MET A 83 7.93 1.58 -5.67
N GLY A 84 7.25 0.83 -4.80
CA GLY A 84 7.53 0.81 -3.37
C GLY A 84 6.99 2.04 -2.61
N TYR A 85 5.85 2.58 -3.04
CA TYR A 85 5.27 3.78 -2.40
C TYR A 85 4.73 3.55 -0.98
N CYS A 86 4.76 2.33 -0.47
CA CYS A 86 4.38 1.98 0.90
C CYS A 86 3.02 2.51 1.34
N GLY A 87 2.02 2.48 0.44
CA GLY A 87 0.66 2.94 0.70
C GLY A 87 0.39 4.41 0.30
N SER A 88 1.40 5.20 -0.02
CA SER A 88 1.26 6.63 -0.38
C SER A 88 1.23 6.91 -1.89
N GLY A 89 0.97 5.87 -2.71
CA GLY A 89 1.03 5.95 -4.18
C GLY A 89 0.10 6.98 -4.79
N VAL A 90 -1.11 7.17 -4.23
CA VAL A 90 -2.08 8.15 -4.77
C VAL A 90 -1.49 9.55 -4.86
N GLY A 91 -0.75 9.99 -3.82
CA GLY A 91 -0.12 11.31 -3.81
C GLY A 91 1.22 11.38 -4.55
N ARG A 92 1.92 10.26 -4.71
CA ARG A 92 3.31 10.24 -5.19
C ARG A 92 3.48 9.72 -6.61
N ALA A 93 2.61 8.80 -7.06
CA ALA A 93 2.82 8.10 -8.33
C ALA A 93 2.88 9.03 -9.54
N SER A 94 2.09 10.10 -9.56
CA SER A 94 2.12 11.08 -10.67
C SER A 94 3.47 11.80 -10.77
N TRP A 95 4.02 12.24 -9.64
CA TRP A 95 5.33 12.87 -9.61
C TRP A 95 6.44 11.92 -10.04
N PHE A 96 6.45 10.71 -9.47
CA PHE A 96 7.43 9.68 -9.82
C PHE A 96 7.28 9.21 -11.27
N GLY A 97 6.05 9.11 -11.78
CA GLY A 97 5.80 8.79 -13.18
C GLY A 97 6.38 9.86 -14.13
N ARG A 98 6.20 11.15 -13.81
CA ARG A 98 6.84 12.23 -14.54
C ARG A 98 8.37 12.09 -14.50
N LYS A 99 8.96 11.85 -13.34
CA LYS A 99 10.41 11.67 -13.20
C LYS A 99 10.94 10.46 -13.99
N ALA A 100 10.21 9.34 -13.98
CA ALA A 100 10.56 8.18 -14.78
C ALA A 100 10.53 8.49 -16.29
N ALA A 101 9.52 9.20 -16.76
CA ALA A 101 9.43 9.60 -18.16
C ALA A 101 10.59 10.52 -18.58
N LEU A 102 10.94 11.50 -17.75
CA LEU A 102 12.08 12.40 -18.01
C LEU A 102 13.41 11.62 -18.03
N LYS A 103 13.59 10.64 -17.15
CA LYS A 103 14.76 9.73 -17.19
C LYS A 103 14.83 8.94 -18.50
N MET A 104 13.70 8.46 -19.01
CA MET A 104 13.65 7.75 -20.30
C MET A 104 14.06 8.65 -21.47
N LEU A 105 13.75 9.95 -21.38
CA LEU A 105 14.11 10.95 -22.37
C LEU A 105 15.54 11.48 -22.22
N GLY A 106 16.25 11.08 -21.16
CA GLY A 106 17.59 11.59 -20.87
C GLY A 106 17.62 13.03 -20.35
N ASP A 107 16.48 13.53 -19.90
CA ASP A 107 16.36 14.88 -19.36
C ASP A 107 16.93 14.96 -17.94
N ALA A 108 17.75 15.98 -17.68
CA ALA A 108 18.36 16.22 -16.37
C ALA A 108 17.34 16.42 -15.25
N GLU A 109 16.17 16.98 -15.55
CA GLU A 109 15.07 17.08 -14.59
C GLU A 109 14.54 15.73 -14.12
N GLY A 110 14.84 14.65 -14.82
CA GLY A 110 14.51 13.28 -14.38
C GLY A 110 15.26 12.86 -13.12
N SER A 111 16.37 13.52 -12.77
CA SER A 111 17.16 13.18 -11.58
C SER A 111 16.38 13.38 -10.28
N THR A 112 16.63 12.51 -9.32
CA THR A 112 16.02 12.53 -7.98
C THR A 112 17.02 12.12 -6.91
N PRO A 113 16.85 12.54 -5.66
CA PRO A 113 17.71 12.07 -4.55
C PRO A 113 17.62 10.55 -4.28
N LEU A 114 16.67 9.85 -4.90
CA LEU A 114 16.46 8.42 -4.75
C LEU A 114 17.13 7.61 -5.87
N ASP A 115 17.85 8.27 -6.76
CA ASP A 115 18.54 7.61 -7.86
C ASP A 115 19.67 6.72 -7.31
N GLY A 116 19.71 5.47 -7.79
CA GLY A 116 20.71 4.51 -7.35
C GLY A 116 20.46 3.93 -5.95
N LEU A 117 19.33 4.24 -5.32
CA LEU A 117 18.96 3.63 -4.05
C LEU A 117 18.81 2.10 -4.24
N ALA A 118 19.67 1.33 -3.57
CA ALA A 118 19.64 -0.12 -3.62
C ALA A 118 18.41 -0.65 -2.88
N PHE A 119 17.78 -1.70 -3.43
CA PHE A 119 16.68 -2.36 -2.73
C PHE A 119 17.21 -3.06 -1.48
N ALA A 120 16.75 -2.58 -0.33
CA ALA A 120 17.03 -3.25 0.94
C ALA A 120 16.37 -4.64 0.94
N THR A 121 17.11 -5.64 1.36
CA THR A 121 16.63 -7.01 1.49
C THR A 121 16.97 -7.59 2.85
N ARG A 122 16.51 -8.79 3.15
CA ARG A 122 16.75 -9.50 4.41
C ARG A 122 17.18 -10.94 4.10
N PRO A 123 17.99 -11.57 4.97
CA PRO A 123 18.29 -12.99 4.85
C PRO A 123 17.01 -13.82 4.75
N LEU A 124 17.05 -14.88 3.94
CA LEU A 124 15.93 -15.80 3.71
C LEU A 124 14.68 -15.18 3.05
N TYR A 125 14.77 -13.95 2.52
CA TYR A 125 13.70 -13.32 1.78
C TYR A 125 13.85 -13.57 0.29
N SER A 126 12.90 -14.26 -0.31
CA SER A 126 12.85 -14.61 -1.74
C SER A 126 11.66 -13.97 -2.47
N GLY A 127 11.20 -12.81 -2.00
CA GLY A 127 10.02 -12.12 -2.56
C GLY A 127 8.70 -12.49 -1.88
N ARG A 128 8.67 -13.55 -1.05
CA ARG A 128 7.49 -13.92 -0.27
C ARG A 128 7.67 -13.49 1.19
N PRO A 129 6.80 -12.64 1.73
CA PRO A 129 6.90 -12.16 3.11
C PRO A 129 6.35 -13.21 4.10
N TRP A 130 7.03 -14.35 4.22
CA TRP A 130 6.65 -15.47 5.09
C TRP A 130 6.52 -15.07 6.56
N PHE A 131 7.25 -14.05 6.97
CA PHE A 131 7.23 -13.50 8.34
C PHE A 131 6.02 -12.57 8.60
N LEU A 132 5.35 -12.09 7.56
CA LEU A 132 4.29 -11.09 7.67
C LEU A 132 3.11 -11.51 8.56
N PRO A 133 2.61 -12.76 8.51
CA PRO A 133 1.55 -13.21 9.41
C PRO A 133 1.91 -13.09 10.89
N ALA A 134 3.15 -13.39 11.25
CA ALA A 134 3.62 -13.29 12.63
C ALA A 134 3.69 -11.82 13.09
N ILE A 135 4.24 -10.94 12.25
CA ILE A 135 4.32 -9.50 12.53
C ILE A 135 2.90 -8.90 12.67
N LEU A 136 1.98 -9.25 11.79
CA LEU A 136 0.61 -8.73 11.86
C LEU A 136 -0.12 -9.19 13.12
N ARG A 137 0.07 -10.44 13.54
CA ARG A 137 -0.49 -10.95 14.81
C ARG A 137 0.10 -10.24 16.01
N TRP A 138 1.40 -10.01 16.00
CA TRP A 138 2.08 -9.27 17.07
C TRP A 138 1.54 -7.85 17.21
N HIS A 139 1.46 -7.09 16.11
CA HIS A 139 0.88 -5.75 16.13
C HIS A 139 -0.60 -5.75 16.55
N SER A 140 -1.37 -6.76 16.14
CA SER A 140 -2.76 -6.88 16.61
C SER A 140 -2.87 -7.11 18.12
N LEU A 141 -1.93 -7.83 18.72
CA LEU A 141 -1.87 -8.00 20.17
C LEU A 141 -1.50 -6.68 20.86
N LEU A 142 -0.49 -5.97 20.36
CA LEU A 142 -0.10 -4.66 20.90
C LEU A 142 -1.26 -3.66 20.83
N ASP A 143 -1.96 -3.58 19.68
CA ASP A 143 -3.14 -2.72 19.52
C ASP A 143 -4.26 -3.05 20.54
N ARG A 144 -4.42 -4.33 20.92
CA ARG A 144 -5.40 -4.74 21.95
C ARG A 144 -4.97 -4.37 23.36
N CYS A 145 -3.66 -4.34 23.60
CA CYS A 145 -3.08 -3.96 24.91
C CYS A 145 -2.92 -2.44 25.08
N GLY A 146 -3.23 -1.65 24.03
CA GLY A 146 -3.08 -0.19 24.05
C GLY A 146 -1.62 0.28 23.99
N LEU A 147 -0.72 -0.57 23.46
CA LEU A 147 0.71 -0.31 23.30
C LEU A 147 1.07 0.03 21.84
#